data_94aa50b6eee4d04c656c0ec46e37a9b6
#
_entry.id   94aa50b6eee4d04c656c0ec46e37a9b6
#
_cell.length_a   1.000
_cell.length_b   1.000
_cell.length_c   1.000
_cell.angle_alpha   90.00
_cell.angle_beta   90.00
_cell.angle_gamma   90.00
#
_symmetry.space_group_name_H-M   'P 1'
#
loop_
_entity.id
_entity.type
_entity.pdbx_description
1 polymer ?
#
loop_
_entity_poly.entity_id
_entity_poly.type
_entity_poly.pdbx_seq_one_letter_code
_entity_poly.pdbx_strand_id
1 'polypeptide(L)'
;AEDGIRDRSPSRGLGDVYKRQQGEGGVNTADAGFLRDLRLLCDERGLLMVLDEVQTGLGRTGAWFGFHHAGIRPDIVTVAKALGNGVPVGAVWATAEVAAAFRPGDHGSTFAGQPLVAAVAREVLRVMEEVDAPRLAEERGAELTALLETLPGVAGVRGLGLLLGAELTPDVLADRTAVDVARACLDAGLVVNGVTPTTLRLAPPLTVSSDELAEGIGILDDVLTAGATGGAA
;
A
#
# COMPACT_ATOMS: atom_id res chain seq x y z
N ALA A 1 12.39 12.21 -2.31
CA ALA A 1 12.91 11.56 -1.09
C ALA A 1 12.98 12.51 0.11
N GLU A 2 12.97 13.82 -0.10
CA GLU A 2 13.03 14.80 1.02
C GLU A 2 11.69 15.12 1.67
N ASP A 3 10.58 14.98 0.96
CA ASP A 3 9.26 15.36 1.49
C ASP A 3 8.62 14.30 2.40
N GLY A 4 9.02 13.03 2.29
CA GLY A 4 8.54 11.96 3.19
C GLY A 4 9.19 11.99 4.58
N ILE A 5 10.22 12.79 4.77
CA ILE A 5 10.98 12.88 6.04
C ILE A 5 10.64 14.16 6.82
N ARG A 6 9.90 15.10 6.22
CA ARG A 6 9.65 16.43 6.80
C ARG A 6 8.43 16.56 7.71
N ASP A 7 7.61 15.55 7.84
CA ASP A 7 6.56 15.56 8.87
C ASP A 7 7.16 15.14 10.23
N ARG A 8 8.22 15.85 10.61
CA ARG A 8 8.92 15.69 11.87
C ARG A 8 8.30 16.61 12.90
N SER A 9 7.24 16.16 13.51
CA SER A 9 7.05 16.55 14.89
C SER A 9 8.21 15.93 15.69
N PRO A 10 9.04 16.69 16.41
CA PRO A 10 10.13 16.10 17.19
C PRO A 10 9.52 15.32 18.34
N SER A 11 9.30 14.02 18.12
CA SER A 11 8.92 13.09 19.15
C SER A 11 10.16 12.91 20.04
N ARG A 12 10.16 13.55 21.19
CA ARG A 12 11.21 13.40 22.19
C ARG A 12 11.21 11.96 22.68
N GLY A 13 12.09 11.12 22.11
CA GLY A 13 12.33 9.75 22.58
C GLY A 13 11.38 8.67 22.05
N LEU A 14 10.58 8.95 21.02
CA LEU A 14 9.82 7.93 20.30
C LEU A 14 10.50 7.62 18.96
N GLY A 15 10.64 6.33 18.65
CA GLY A 15 11.26 5.86 17.42
C GLY A 15 10.53 6.31 16.15
N ASP A 16 11.17 6.13 15.01
CA ASP A 16 10.65 6.53 13.71
C ASP A 16 9.40 5.72 13.30
N VAL A 17 8.41 6.43 12.72
CA VAL A 17 7.28 5.80 12.04
C VAL A 17 7.73 5.42 10.63
N TYR A 18 7.70 4.13 10.31
CA TYR A 18 8.16 3.62 9.03
C TYR A 18 7.05 2.93 8.23
N LYS A 19 7.03 3.12 6.92
CA LYS A 19 6.18 2.37 6.00
C LYS A 19 7.02 1.36 5.23
N ARG A 20 6.63 0.08 5.25
CA ARG A 20 7.27 -0.96 4.44
C ARG A 20 7.24 -0.62 2.94
N GLN A 21 6.17 0.01 2.48
CA GLN A 21 5.98 0.40 1.08
C GLN A 21 5.31 1.76 1.01
N GLN A 22 5.93 2.69 0.31
CA GLN A 22 5.46 4.07 0.17
C GLN A 22 4.42 4.16 -0.95
N GLY A 23 3.14 3.94 -0.65
CA GLY A 23 2.08 3.93 -1.64
C GLY A 23 1.93 5.23 -2.43
N GLU A 24 2.06 6.37 -1.78
CA GLU A 24 1.96 7.70 -2.41
C GLU A 24 3.29 8.20 -3.00
N GLY A 25 4.42 7.69 -2.52
CA GLY A 25 5.76 8.08 -2.98
C GLY A 25 6.28 7.26 -4.16
N GLY A 26 5.41 6.61 -4.96
CA GLY A 26 5.81 5.83 -6.13
C GLY A 26 5.90 4.33 -5.90
N VAL A 27 5.28 3.81 -4.87
CA VAL A 27 5.25 2.37 -4.52
C VAL A 27 6.66 1.80 -4.30
N ASN A 28 7.49 2.54 -3.57
CA ASN A 28 8.84 2.09 -3.24
C ASN A 28 8.80 1.12 -2.06
N THR A 29 9.31 -0.08 -2.26
CA THR A 29 9.39 -1.12 -1.24
C THR A 29 10.73 -1.01 -0.50
N ALA A 30 10.70 -0.92 0.83
CA ALA A 30 11.91 -0.97 1.63
C ALA A 30 12.55 -2.37 1.55
N ASP A 31 13.86 -2.42 1.43
CA ASP A 31 14.60 -3.67 1.45
C ASP A 31 14.44 -4.42 2.78
N ALA A 32 14.33 -5.74 2.72
CA ALA A 32 14.12 -6.56 3.91
C ALA A 32 15.35 -6.54 4.84
N GLY A 33 16.55 -6.41 4.29
CA GLY A 33 17.80 -6.25 5.07
C GLY A 33 17.78 -4.94 5.84
N PHE A 34 17.46 -3.84 5.15
CA PHE A 34 17.32 -2.53 5.79
C PHE A 34 16.33 -2.55 6.97
N LEU A 35 15.18 -3.21 6.84
CA LEU A 35 14.21 -3.30 7.93
C LEU A 35 14.73 -4.14 9.10
N ARG A 36 15.47 -5.22 8.83
CA ARG A 36 16.14 -6.02 9.87
C ARG A 36 17.19 -5.21 10.61
N ASP A 37 18.02 -4.48 9.87
CA ASP A 37 19.07 -3.63 10.46
C ASP A 37 18.47 -2.50 11.30
N LEU A 38 17.35 -1.92 10.81
CA LEU A 38 16.61 -0.92 11.57
C LEU A 38 16.02 -1.49 12.87
N ARG A 39 15.48 -2.73 12.83
CA ARG A 39 15.02 -3.41 14.06
C ARG A 39 16.15 -3.61 15.05
N LEU A 40 17.30 -4.11 14.59
CA LEU A 40 18.49 -4.27 15.44
C LEU A 40 18.95 -2.95 16.05
N LEU A 41 19.00 -1.89 15.25
CA LEU A 41 19.33 -0.55 15.73
C LEU A 41 18.36 -0.06 16.81
N CYS A 42 17.06 -0.27 16.61
CA CYS A 42 16.06 0.08 17.62
C CYS A 42 16.30 -0.69 18.93
N ASP A 43 16.57 -2.00 18.84
CA ASP A 43 16.85 -2.84 20.01
C ASP A 43 18.10 -2.38 20.75
N GLU A 44 19.18 -2.10 20.03
CA GLU A 44 20.46 -1.62 20.60
C GLU A 44 20.34 -0.26 21.29
N ARG A 45 19.47 0.61 20.78
CA ARG A 45 19.30 1.99 21.26
C ARG A 45 18.12 2.16 22.21
N GLY A 46 17.36 1.11 22.49
CA GLY A 46 16.14 1.19 23.30
C GLY A 46 15.05 2.07 22.65
N LEU A 47 14.97 2.06 21.32
CA LEU A 47 13.97 2.80 20.53
C LEU A 47 12.78 1.92 20.20
N LEU A 48 11.59 2.50 20.17
CA LEU A 48 10.40 1.81 19.69
C LEU A 48 10.30 1.89 18.18
N MET A 49 10.14 0.74 17.53
CA MET A 49 9.87 0.65 16.09
C MET A 49 8.36 0.69 15.85
N VAL A 50 7.89 1.76 15.18
CA VAL A 50 6.48 1.94 14.81
C VAL A 50 6.33 1.73 13.30
N LEU A 51 5.44 0.82 12.89
CA LEU A 51 5.15 0.59 11.47
C LEU A 51 3.73 1.02 11.13
N ASP A 52 3.61 1.85 10.10
CA ASP A 52 2.33 2.22 9.49
C ASP A 52 1.95 1.17 8.43
N GLU A 53 1.02 0.30 8.81
CA GLU A 53 0.46 -0.76 7.96
C GLU A 53 -0.95 -0.43 7.44
N VAL A 54 -1.31 0.85 7.46
CA VAL A 54 -2.62 1.33 6.99
C VAL A 54 -2.86 0.97 5.51
N GLN A 55 -1.81 0.91 4.71
CA GLN A 55 -1.89 0.56 3.29
C GLN A 55 -1.35 -0.85 2.98
N THR A 56 -0.32 -1.28 3.67
CA THR A 56 0.44 -2.50 3.40
C THR A 56 -0.07 -3.70 4.15
N GLY A 57 -0.77 -3.48 5.24
CA GLY A 57 -1.35 -4.55 6.06
C GLY A 57 -2.58 -5.19 5.47
N LEU A 58 -3.12 -6.15 6.21
CA LEU A 58 -4.35 -6.85 5.89
C LEU A 58 -4.31 -7.53 4.52
N GLY A 59 -3.27 -8.31 4.27
CA GLY A 59 -3.15 -9.14 3.07
C GLY A 59 -2.65 -8.44 1.81
N ARG A 60 -2.67 -7.10 1.75
CA ARG A 60 -2.43 -6.29 0.55
C ARG A 60 -1.14 -6.63 -0.19
N THR A 61 -0.06 -6.91 0.53
CA THR A 61 1.27 -7.18 -0.02
C THR A 61 1.59 -8.66 -0.22
N GLY A 62 0.61 -9.56 -0.08
CA GLY A 62 0.85 -11.01 -0.12
C GLY A 62 1.20 -11.63 1.25
N ALA A 63 1.18 -10.82 2.30
CA ALA A 63 1.32 -11.25 3.69
C ALA A 63 0.33 -10.48 4.56
N TRP A 64 -0.05 -11.02 5.73
CA TRP A 64 -0.97 -10.31 6.64
C TRP A 64 -0.50 -8.90 6.96
N PHE A 65 0.82 -8.72 7.14
CA PHE A 65 1.45 -7.41 7.32
C PHE A 65 2.71 -7.31 6.48
N GLY A 66 3.03 -6.14 5.98
CA GLY A 66 4.21 -5.89 5.17
C GLY A 66 5.52 -6.25 5.88
N PHE A 67 5.60 -6.08 7.20
CA PHE A 67 6.79 -6.42 7.97
C PHE A 67 7.08 -7.94 8.02
N HIS A 68 6.10 -8.81 7.75
CA HIS A 68 6.33 -10.26 7.67
C HIS A 68 7.33 -10.62 6.56
N HIS A 69 7.39 -9.87 5.46
CA HIS A 69 8.39 -10.09 4.41
C HIS A 69 9.83 -9.87 4.87
N ALA A 70 10.04 -9.09 5.92
CA ALA A 70 11.35 -8.90 6.52
C ALA A 70 11.64 -9.88 7.68
N GLY A 71 10.63 -10.62 8.14
CA GLY A 71 10.74 -11.52 9.30
C GLY A 71 10.99 -10.79 10.62
N ILE A 72 10.59 -9.52 10.73
CA ILE A 72 10.74 -8.72 11.94
C ILE A 72 9.43 -8.61 12.71
N ARG A 73 9.53 -8.14 13.96
CA ARG A 73 8.38 -7.77 14.78
C ARG A 73 8.55 -6.33 15.28
N PRO A 74 7.69 -5.40 14.87
CA PRO A 74 7.70 -4.04 15.40
C PRO A 74 7.11 -3.98 16.81
N ASP A 75 7.31 -2.86 17.48
CA ASP A 75 6.75 -2.60 18.80
C ASP A 75 5.32 -2.08 18.72
N ILE A 76 5.02 -1.30 17.67
CA ILE A 76 3.70 -0.71 17.42
C ILE A 76 3.37 -0.84 15.92
N VAL A 77 2.11 -1.16 15.62
CA VAL A 77 1.55 -1.20 14.25
C VAL A 77 0.25 -0.42 14.20
N THR A 78 0.09 0.41 13.18
CA THR A 78 -1.18 1.08 12.89
C THR A 78 -1.87 0.43 11.69
N VAL A 79 -3.19 0.24 11.77
CA VAL A 79 -4.02 -0.33 10.71
C VAL A 79 -5.31 0.48 10.54
N ALA A 80 -5.82 0.56 9.30
CA ALA A 80 -7.08 1.20 8.97
C ALA A 80 -7.58 0.69 7.60
N LYS A 81 -8.21 1.54 6.81
CA LYS A 81 -8.67 1.28 5.42
C LYS A 81 -9.39 -0.07 5.27
N ALA A 82 -8.68 -1.09 4.78
CA ALA A 82 -9.25 -2.42 4.57
C ALA A 82 -9.86 -3.04 5.84
N LEU A 83 -9.42 -2.64 7.03
CA LEU A 83 -9.98 -3.11 8.30
C LEU A 83 -11.49 -2.87 8.41
N GLY A 84 -11.97 -1.75 7.88
CA GLY A 84 -13.39 -1.40 7.92
C GLY A 84 -14.13 -1.65 6.61
N ASN A 85 -13.40 -1.89 5.52
CA ASN A 85 -13.96 -2.10 4.17
C ASN A 85 -15.09 -1.11 3.81
N GLY A 86 -14.82 0.21 4.01
CA GLY A 86 -15.76 1.30 3.78
C GLY A 86 -16.32 1.94 5.05
N VAL A 87 -16.30 1.26 6.19
CA VAL A 87 -16.65 1.84 7.49
C VAL A 87 -15.41 2.51 8.10
N PRO A 88 -15.49 3.76 8.59
CA PRO A 88 -14.35 4.45 9.18
C PRO A 88 -13.90 3.79 10.48
N VAL A 89 -12.77 3.13 10.45
CA VAL A 89 -12.14 2.47 11.61
C VAL A 89 -10.62 2.46 11.44
N GLY A 90 -9.93 2.64 12.56
CA GLY A 90 -8.51 2.38 12.69
C GLY A 90 -8.24 1.63 13.98
N ALA A 91 -7.14 0.91 14.03
CA ALA A 91 -6.68 0.22 15.21
C ALA A 91 -5.16 0.36 15.36
N VAL A 92 -4.70 0.27 16.58
CA VAL A 92 -3.29 0.22 16.94
C VAL A 92 -3.03 -1.09 17.67
N TRP A 93 -2.00 -1.78 17.22
CA TRP A 93 -1.46 -2.94 17.89
C TRP A 93 -0.13 -2.55 18.55
N ALA A 94 0.13 -3.02 19.75
CA ALA A 94 1.40 -2.78 20.44
C ALA A 94 1.82 -4.04 21.22
N THR A 95 3.14 -4.16 21.50
CA THR A 95 3.64 -5.17 22.43
C THR A 95 3.06 -4.95 23.83
N ALA A 96 2.99 -6.01 24.63
CA ALA A 96 2.45 -5.91 26.01
C ALA A 96 3.22 -4.91 26.87
N GLU A 97 4.54 -4.83 26.67
CA GLU A 97 5.41 -3.88 27.38
C GLU A 97 5.07 -2.43 27.04
N VAL A 98 4.92 -2.11 25.75
CA VAL A 98 4.52 -0.78 25.31
C VAL A 98 3.10 -0.45 25.75
N ALA A 99 2.18 -1.39 25.62
CA ALA A 99 0.79 -1.21 26.02
C ALA A 99 0.64 -0.97 27.54
N ALA A 100 1.52 -1.51 28.36
CA ALA A 100 1.49 -1.32 29.80
C ALA A 100 1.82 0.14 30.24
N ALA A 101 2.38 0.95 29.33
CA ALA A 101 2.59 2.38 29.60
C ALA A 101 1.30 3.20 29.62
N PHE A 102 0.22 2.71 28.96
CA PHE A 102 -1.08 3.39 28.96
C PHE A 102 -1.82 3.24 30.29
N ARG A 103 -2.40 4.34 30.73
CA ARG A 103 -3.20 4.40 31.95
C ARG A 103 -4.63 4.83 31.63
N PRO A 104 -5.62 4.48 32.46
CA PRO A 104 -6.96 5.01 32.31
C PRO A 104 -6.95 6.54 32.27
N GLY A 105 -7.51 7.12 31.20
CA GLY A 105 -7.57 8.57 31.00
C GLY A 105 -6.48 9.16 30.09
N ASP A 106 -5.47 8.40 29.70
CA ASP A 106 -4.40 8.91 28.81
C ASP A 106 -4.91 9.20 27.39
N HIS A 107 -5.94 8.50 26.97
CA HIS A 107 -6.58 8.71 25.68
C HIS A 107 -8.07 8.41 25.72
N GLY A 108 -8.80 8.98 24.78
CA GLY A 108 -10.23 8.75 24.61
C GLY A 108 -10.70 9.27 23.26
N SER A 109 -11.78 8.69 22.77
CA SER A 109 -12.45 9.13 21.56
C SER A 109 -13.93 8.79 21.65
N THR A 110 -14.78 9.73 21.27
CA THR A 110 -16.24 9.53 21.25
C THR A 110 -16.65 8.41 20.29
N PHE A 111 -15.90 8.24 19.21
CA PHE A 111 -16.23 7.30 18.13
C PHE A 111 -15.35 6.04 18.09
N ALA A 112 -14.36 5.91 18.95
CA ALA A 112 -13.51 4.72 18.98
C ALA A 112 -14.23 3.54 19.64
N GLY A 113 -13.99 2.34 19.10
CA GLY A 113 -14.47 1.07 19.67
C GLY A 113 -15.99 0.88 19.66
N GLN A 114 -16.73 1.58 18.80
CA GLN A 114 -18.18 1.40 18.69
C GLN A 114 -18.52 -0.05 18.30
N PRO A 115 -19.54 -0.67 18.94
CA PRO A 115 -19.88 -2.08 18.70
C PRO A 115 -20.17 -2.42 17.23
N LEU A 116 -20.87 -1.55 16.52
CA LEU A 116 -21.16 -1.74 15.10
C LEU A 116 -19.87 -1.82 14.27
N VAL A 117 -18.97 -0.85 14.44
CA VAL A 117 -17.71 -0.75 13.71
C VAL A 117 -16.79 -1.93 14.05
N ALA A 118 -16.74 -2.33 15.32
CA ALA A 118 -15.97 -3.49 15.77
C ALA A 118 -16.52 -4.79 15.18
N ALA A 119 -17.86 -4.92 15.08
CA ALA A 119 -18.48 -6.08 14.44
C ALA A 119 -18.15 -6.17 12.95
N VAL A 120 -18.19 -5.03 12.22
CA VAL A 120 -17.78 -4.98 10.81
C VAL A 120 -16.31 -5.37 10.65
N ALA A 121 -15.41 -4.82 11.46
CA ALA A 121 -13.98 -5.13 11.37
C ALA A 121 -13.70 -6.63 11.63
N ARG A 122 -14.39 -7.24 12.60
CA ARG A 122 -14.30 -8.69 12.86
C ARG A 122 -14.79 -9.51 11.68
N GLU A 123 -15.88 -9.12 11.04
CA GLU A 123 -16.41 -9.82 9.88
C GLU A 123 -15.48 -9.68 8.67
N VAL A 124 -14.91 -8.49 8.43
CA VAL A 124 -13.89 -8.30 7.40
C VAL A 124 -12.72 -9.26 7.61
N LEU A 125 -12.16 -9.32 8.81
CA LEU A 125 -11.05 -10.23 9.11
C LEU A 125 -11.43 -11.70 8.90
N ARG A 126 -12.64 -12.11 9.33
CA ARG A 126 -13.15 -13.46 9.14
C ARG A 126 -13.22 -13.84 7.65
N VAL A 127 -13.80 -12.96 6.83
CA VAL A 127 -13.88 -13.16 5.37
C VAL A 127 -12.47 -13.23 4.76
N MET A 128 -11.56 -12.35 5.18
CA MET A 128 -10.18 -12.36 4.68
C MET A 128 -9.43 -13.65 5.02
N GLU A 129 -9.67 -14.22 6.20
CA GLU A 129 -9.14 -15.55 6.58
C GLU A 129 -9.76 -16.65 5.72
N GLU A 130 -11.08 -16.65 5.51
CA GLU A 130 -11.78 -17.66 4.70
C GLU A 130 -11.29 -17.71 3.25
N VAL A 131 -11.06 -16.54 2.63
CA VAL A 131 -10.60 -16.46 1.25
C VAL A 131 -9.07 -16.55 1.11
N ASP A 132 -8.34 -16.64 2.22
CA ASP A 132 -6.89 -16.57 2.24
C ASP A 132 -6.36 -15.33 1.48
N ALA A 133 -6.81 -14.17 1.93
CA ALA A 133 -6.56 -12.90 1.27
C ALA A 133 -5.06 -12.61 0.97
N PRO A 134 -4.09 -12.96 1.84
CA PRO A 134 -2.67 -12.82 1.50
C PRO A 134 -2.26 -13.64 0.28
N ARG A 135 -2.67 -14.91 0.20
CA ARG A 135 -2.37 -15.78 -0.94
C ARG A 135 -3.01 -15.26 -2.24
N LEU A 136 -4.26 -14.83 -2.18
CA LEU A 136 -4.91 -14.20 -3.35
C LEU A 136 -4.15 -12.96 -3.82
N ALA A 137 -3.70 -12.11 -2.89
CA ALA A 137 -2.93 -10.92 -3.25
C ALA A 137 -1.57 -11.27 -3.86
N GLU A 138 -0.92 -12.32 -3.42
CA GLU A 138 0.33 -12.81 -4.00
C GLU A 138 0.12 -13.34 -5.42
N GLU A 139 -0.86 -14.24 -5.61
CA GLU A 139 -1.16 -14.86 -6.90
C GLU A 139 -1.63 -13.82 -7.94
N ARG A 140 -2.59 -12.97 -7.58
CA ARG A 140 -3.10 -11.91 -8.47
C ARG A 140 -2.08 -10.80 -8.70
N GLY A 141 -1.24 -10.54 -7.70
CA GLY A 141 -0.13 -9.58 -7.83
C GLY A 141 0.92 -10.03 -8.83
N ALA A 142 1.28 -11.31 -8.81
CA ALA A 142 2.18 -11.90 -9.81
C ALA A 142 1.58 -11.86 -11.22
N GLU A 143 0.29 -12.20 -11.36
CA GLU A 143 -0.44 -12.12 -12.63
C GLU A 143 -0.50 -10.69 -13.16
N LEU A 144 -0.89 -9.72 -12.31
CA LEU A 144 -0.95 -8.30 -12.69
C LEU A 144 0.43 -7.75 -13.09
N THR A 145 1.48 -8.16 -12.38
CA THR A 145 2.86 -7.78 -12.73
C THR A 145 3.21 -8.29 -14.11
N ALA A 146 2.97 -9.57 -14.38
CA ALA A 146 3.25 -10.17 -15.69
C ALA A 146 2.47 -9.48 -16.83
N LEU A 147 1.19 -9.15 -16.61
CA LEU A 147 0.38 -8.42 -17.59
C LEU A 147 0.94 -7.01 -17.84
N LEU A 148 1.28 -6.26 -16.79
CA LEU A 148 1.84 -4.91 -16.91
C LEU A 148 3.18 -4.89 -17.67
N GLU A 149 4.03 -5.89 -17.44
CA GLU A 149 5.33 -6.01 -18.11
C GLU A 149 5.22 -6.31 -19.60
N THR A 150 4.04 -6.75 -20.09
CA THR A 150 3.80 -6.92 -21.53
C THR A 150 3.50 -5.60 -22.26
N LEU A 151 3.14 -4.54 -21.53
CA LEU A 151 2.74 -3.27 -22.12
C LEU A 151 3.95 -2.46 -22.58
N PRO A 152 4.06 -2.08 -23.89
CA PRO A 152 5.19 -1.32 -24.40
C PRO A 152 5.40 0.04 -23.71
N GLY A 153 4.31 0.59 -23.14
CA GLY A 153 4.34 1.86 -22.41
C GLY A 153 4.81 1.75 -20.96
N VAL A 154 5.14 0.56 -20.46
CA VAL A 154 5.59 0.32 -19.09
C VAL A 154 7.09 -0.02 -19.09
N ALA A 155 7.88 0.82 -18.43
CA ALA A 155 9.34 0.65 -18.32
C ALA A 155 9.72 -0.37 -17.23
N GLY A 156 8.84 -0.62 -16.26
CA GLY A 156 9.06 -1.57 -15.20
C GLY A 156 7.95 -1.54 -14.15
N VAL A 157 7.85 -2.61 -13.38
CA VAL A 157 6.86 -2.77 -12.32
C VAL A 157 7.59 -3.00 -11.00
N ARG A 158 7.08 -2.41 -9.93
CA ARG A 158 7.58 -2.60 -8.57
C ARG A 158 6.45 -2.68 -7.56
N GLY A 159 6.69 -3.31 -6.45
CA GLY A 159 5.71 -3.47 -5.37
C GLY A 159 5.64 -4.90 -4.87
N LEU A 160 4.63 -5.18 -4.05
CA LEU A 160 4.37 -6.49 -3.46
C LEU A 160 2.87 -6.77 -3.48
N GLY A 161 2.50 -8.00 -3.80
CA GLY A 161 1.11 -8.42 -3.89
C GLY A 161 0.30 -7.51 -4.81
N LEU A 162 -0.86 -7.05 -4.34
CA LEU A 162 -1.74 -6.14 -5.07
C LEU A 162 -1.53 -4.66 -4.70
N LEU A 163 -0.31 -4.25 -4.43
CA LEU A 163 0.09 -2.85 -4.32
C LEU A 163 1.29 -2.63 -5.25
N LEU A 164 1.01 -2.28 -6.50
CA LEU A 164 2.01 -2.20 -7.56
C LEU A 164 2.15 -0.76 -8.10
N GLY A 165 3.36 -0.42 -8.49
CA GLY A 165 3.70 0.80 -9.22
C GLY A 165 4.21 0.43 -10.60
N ALA A 166 3.53 0.91 -11.65
CA ALA A 166 3.97 0.78 -13.03
C ALA A 166 4.67 2.09 -13.44
N GLU A 167 5.95 2.01 -13.77
CA GLU A 167 6.71 3.13 -14.28
C GLU A 167 6.43 3.27 -15.77
N LEU A 168 5.98 4.45 -16.20
CA LEU A 168 5.66 4.72 -17.60
C LEU A 168 6.89 5.19 -18.37
N THR A 169 6.99 4.76 -19.64
CA THR A 169 8.07 5.20 -20.52
C THR A 169 7.90 6.68 -20.92
N PRO A 170 8.99 7.40 -21.21
CA PRO A 170 8.91 8.77 -21.70
C PRO A 170 8.06 8.90 -22.99
N ASP A 171 8.08 7.89 -23.84
CA ASP A 171 7.37 7.91 -25.13
C ASP A 171 5.85 7.96 -24.97
N VAL A 172 5.28 7.23 -24.00
CA VAL A 172 3.82 7.25 -23.75
C VAL A 172 3.41 8.45 -22.91
N LEU A 173 4.34 9.03 -22.17
CA LEU A 173 4.08 10.28 -21.43
C LEU A 173 4.08 11.49 -22.36
N ALA A 174 5.08 11.59 -23.26
CA ALA A 174 5.30 12.77 -24.07
C ALA A 174 5.26 14.06 -23.18
N ASP A 175 4.26 14.91 -23.38
CA ASP A 175 4.03 16.12 -22.57
C ASP A 175 3.05 15.88 -21.38
N ARG A 176 2.63 14.62 -21.13
CA ARG A 176 1.69 14.25 -20.07
C ARG A 176 2.42 13.74 -18.83
N THR A 177 1.72 13.74 -17.72
CA THR A 177 2.14 13.06 -16.49
C THR A 177 1.33 11.78 -16.27
N ALA A 178 1.79 10.91 -15.36
CA ALA A 178 1.00 9.74 -14.93
C ALA A 178 -0.37 10.15 -14.32
N VAL A 179 -0.52 11.38 -13.81
CA VAL A 179 -1.82 11.91 -13.37
C VAL A 179 -2.76 12.13 -14.56
N ASP A 180 -2.24 12.62 -15.68
CA ASP A 180 -3.04 12.83 -16.89
C ASP A 180 -3.43 11.48 -17.53
N VAL A 181 -2.52 10.50 -17.51
CA VAL A 181 -2.83 9.11 -17.92
C VAL A 181 -3.90 8.50 -17.01
N ALA A 182 -3.78 8.67 -15.68
CA ALA A 182 -4.80 8.17 -14.74
C ALA A 182 -6.17 8.81 -14.98
N ARG A 183 -6.23 10.08 -15.38
CA ARG A 183 -7.49 10.74 -15.75
C ARG A 183 -8.07 10.14 -17.02
N ALA A 184 -7.26 9.91 -18.06
CA ALA A 184 -7.70 9.24 -19.28
C ALA A 184 -8.20 7.80 -19.01
N CYS A 185 -7.54 7.07 -18.12
CA CYS A 185 -7.99 5.75 -17.64
C CYS A 185 -9.36 5.85 -16.97
N LEU A 186 -9.59 6.86 -16.11
CA LEU A 186 -10.86 7.08 -15.44
C LEU A 186 -11.99 7.35 -16.46
N ASP A 187 -11.74 8.16 -17.47
CA ASP A 187 -12.69 8.45 -18.55
C ASP A 187 -13.02 7.19 -19.38
N ALA A 188 -12.06 6.25 -19.48
CA ALA A 188 -12.23 4.95 -20.12
C ALA A 188 -12.82 3.86 -19.19
N GLY A 189 -13.08 4.17 -17.92
CA GLY A 189 -13.71 3.25 -16.95
C GLY A 189 -12.73 2.51 -16.03
N LEU A 190 -11.43 2.84 -16.05
CA LEU A 190 -10.41 2.24 -15.19
C LEU A 190 -9.94 3.23 -14.11
N VAL A 191 -10.07 2.85 -12.84
CA VAL A 191 -9.58 3.65 -11.71
C VAL A 191 -8.16 3.26 -11.33
N VAL A 192 -7.21 4.13 -11.62
CA VAL A 192 -5.80 4.05 -11.21
C VAL A 192 -5.33 5.41 -10.66
N ASN A 193 -4.16 5.47 -10.03
CA ASN A 193 -3.63 6.73 -9.50
C ASN A 193 -2.25 7.05 -10.07
N GLY A 194 -2.06 8.27 -10.56
CA GLY A 194 -0.74 8.84 -10.78
C GLY A 194 -0.14 9.30 -9.45
N VAL A 195 0.90 8.62 -8.96
CA VAL A 195 1.51 8.89 -7.63
C VAL A 195 2.84 9.63 -7.71
N THR A 196 3.45 9.64 -8.88
CA THR A 196 4.58 10.49 -9.25
C THR A 196 4.34 11.01 -10.68
N PRO A 197 5.18 11.89 -11.25
CA PRO A 197 5.02 12.30 -12.63
C PRO A 197 5.03 11.14 -13.64
N THR A 198 5.69 10.02 -13.30
CA THR A 198 5.93 8.89 -14.22
C THR A 198 5.34 7.56 -13.74
N THR A 199 4.79 7.48 -12.54
CA THR A 199 4.33 6.21 -11.95
C THR A 199 2.83 6.16 -11.77
N LEU A 200 2.19 5.13 -12.31
CA LEU A 200 0.83 4.72 -11.94
C LEU A 200 0.88 3.74 -10.77
N ARG A 201 -0.01 3.92 -9.79
CA ARG A 201 -0.26 2.95 -8.73
C ARG A 201 -1.50 2.14 -9.05
N LEU A 202 -1.36 0.82 -9.00
CA LEU A 202 -2.44 -0.13 -9.12
C LEU A 202 -2.65 -0.83 -7.77
N ALA A 203 -3.89 -0.79 -7.28
CA ALA A 203 -4.29 -1.40 -6.01
C ALA A 203 -5.73 -1.94 -6.11
N PRO A 204 -5.98 -2.94 -6.96
CA PRO A 204 -7.32 -3.49 -7.16
C PRO A 204 -7.84 -4.19 -5.89
N PRO A 205 -9.13 -4.55 -5.81
CA PRO A 205 -9.65 -5.37 -4.72
C PRO A 205 -8.84 -6.66 -4.53
N LEU A 206 -8.73 -7.14 -3.28
CA LEU A 206 -8.02 -8.41 -2.99
C LEU A 206 -8.71 -9.61 -3.66
N THR A 207 -9.99 -9.48 -3.97
CA THR A 207 -10.83 -10.50 -4.62
C THR A 207 -10.93 -10.33 -6.14
N VAL A 208 -10.09 -9.49 -6.74
CA VAL A 208 -10.09 -9.27 -8.19
C VAL A 208 -9.87 -10.59 -8.94
N SER A 209 -10.64 -10.83 -9.98
CA SER A 209 -10.51 -11.99 -10.86
C SER A 209 -9.47 -11.77 -11.96
N SER A 210 -9.01 -12.85 -12.59
CA SER A 210 -8.13 -12.76 -13.77
C SER A 210 -8.78 -12.01 -14.93
N ASP A 211 -10.08 -12.23 -15.16
CA ASP A 211 -10.82 -11.55 -16.22
C ASP A 211 -10.89 -10.05 -15.99
N GLU A 212 -11.14 -9.61 -14.75
CA GLU A 212 -11.14 -8.18 -14.38
C GLU A 212 -9.73 -7.57 -14.50
N LEU A 213 -8.67 -8.32 -14.19
CA LEU A 213 -7.31 -7.87 -14.43
C LEU A 213 -7.03 -7.70 -15.92
N ALA A 214 -7.42 -8.68 -16.75
CA ALA A 214 -7.23 -8.61 -18.20
C ALA A 214 -8.01 -7.45 -18.82
N GLU A 215 -9.25 -7.22 -18.39
CA GLU A 215 -10.07 -6.08 -18.83
C GLU A 215 -9.40 -4.76 -18.46
N GLY A 216 -8.99 -4.60 -17.20
CA GLY A 216 -8.32 -3.37 -16.74
C GLY A 216 -7.02 -3.09 -17.46
N ILE A 217 -6.23 -4.13 -17.75
CA ILE A 217 -4.98 -3.99 -18.51
C ILE A 217 -5.28 -3.65 -19.99
N GLY A 218 -6.32 -4.23 -20.59
CA GLY A 218 -6.75 -3.84 -21.93
C GLY A 218 -7.11 -2.36 -22.04
N ILE A 219 -7.87 -1.82 -21.08
CA ILE A 219 -8.18 -0.39 -21.02
C ILE A 219 -6.91 0.47 -20.86
N LEU A 220 -5.98 0.03 -20.01
CA LEU A 220 -4.72 0.74 -19.82
C LEU A 220 -3.89 0.76 -21.10
N ASP A 221 -3.77 -0.36 -21.81
CA ASP A 221 -3.04 -0.46 -23.08
C ASP A 221 -3.61 0.49 -24.14
N ASP A 222 -4.92 0.51 -24.31
CA ASP A 222 -5.61 1.42 -25.22
C ASP A 222 -5.30 2.89 -24.92
N VAL A 223 -5.32 3.28 -23.64
CA VAL A 223 -5.01 4.66 -23.20
C VAL A 223 -3.54 5.02 -23.44
N LEU A 224 -2.62 4.09 -23.21
CA LEU A 224 -1.20 4.31 -23.44
C LEU A 224 -0.91 4.43 -24.93
N THR A 225 -1.48 3.54 -25.75
CA THR A 225 -1.32 3.53 -27.22
C THR A 225 -1.91 4.77 -27.87
N ALA A 226 -3.11 5.21 -27.48
CA ALA A 226 -3.74 6.43 -27.97
C ALA A 226 -2.88 7.68 -27.67
N GLY A 227 -2.22 7.68 -26.52
CA GLY A 227 -1.32 8.78 -26.14
C GLY A 227 -0.04 8.85 -26.96
N ALA A 228 0.53 7.73 -27.36
CA ALA A 228 1.72 7.67 -28.17
C ALA A 228 1.51 8.20 -29.62
N THR A 229 0.27 8.05 -30.14
CA THR A 229 -0.08 8.50 -31.51
C THR A 229 -0.51 9.97 -31.60
N GLY A 230 -0.91 10.60 -30.48
CA GLY A 230 -1.38 11.99 -30.42
C GLY A 230 -0.27 13.05 -30.45
N GLY A 231 0.99 12.68 -30.31
CA GLY A 231 2.16 13.60 -30.33
C GLY A 231 2.76 13.85 -31.72
N ALA A 232 2.18 13.33 -32.79
CA ALA A 232 2.70 13.43 -34.16
C ALA A 232 1.88 14.32 -35.09
N ALA A 233 1.13 15.32 -34.57
CA ALA A 233 0.37 16.27 -35.38
C ALA A 233 0.82 17.72 -35.12
#